data_804aa0e97119d36648906e9fbeb42930
#
_entry.id   804aa0e97119d36648906e9fbeb42930
#
_cell.length_a   1.000
_cell.length_b   1.000
_cell.length_c   1.000
_cell.angle_alpha   90.00
_cell.angle_beta   90.00
_cell.angle_gamma   90.00
#
_symmetry.space_group_name_H-M   'P 1'
#
loop_
_entity.id
_entity.type
_entity.pdbx_description
1 polymer ?
#
loop_
_entity_poly.entity_id
_entity_poly.type
_entity_poly.pdbx_seq_one_letter_code
_entity_poly.pdbx_strand_id
1 'polypeptide(L)'
;MMRRIMIIGAVGAGKSTLVKALFADAGPAAKTQSLVYRDWVIDTPGEYSENPLYYRSLMATSHEAAAVLMVHDATRERNYYPPGFAGGFPIPALGAVTKTDHPNADANRAIALLRQSLPEADIYLTSSASGEGIEALRHRLLSIVQSPPLSSAPPPSPSS
;
A
#
# COMPACT_ATOMS: atom_id res chain seq x y z
N MET A 1 15.70 -6.81 12.02
CA MET A 1 14.41 -7.36 11.58
C MET A 1 13.83 -6.45 10.53
N MET A 2 13.43 -7.02 9.41
CA MET A 2 12.90 -6.23 8.30
C MET A 2 11.47 -5.79 8.60
N ARG A 3 11.19 -4.52 8.37
CA ARG A 3 9.83 -4.00 8.50
C ARG A 3 9.05 -4.36 7.23
N ARG A 4 7.73 -4.49 7.36
CA ARG A 4 6.88 -4.93 6.26
C ARG A 4 5.80 -3.93 5.94
N ILE A 5 5.38 -3.94 4.68
CA ILE A 5 4.23 -3.18 4.21
C ILE A 5 3.07 -4.16 4.00
N MET A 6 1.95 -3.86 4.63
CA MET A 6 0.73 -4.62 4.43
C MET A 6 -0.02 -4.02 3.24
N ILE A 7 -0.37 -4.85 2.26
CA ILE A 7 -1.08 -4.39 1.07
C ILE A 7 -2.50 -4.92 1.10
N ILE A 8 -3.47 -4.03 1.01
CA ILE A 8 -4.88 -4.37 1.00
C ILE A 8 -5.56 -3.80 -0.25
N GLY A 9 -6.62 -4.45 -0.68
CA GLY A 9 -7.37 -4.00 -1.84
C GLY A 9 -8.43 -5.03 -2.19
N ALA A 10 -9.54 -4.57 -2.77
CA ALA A 10 -10.64 -5.44 -3.17
C ALA A 10 -10.19 -6.43 -4.24
N VAL A 11 -10.93 -7.50 -4.39
CA VAL A 11 -10.68 -8.47 -5.45
C VAL A 11 -10.72 -7.74 -6.80
N GLY A 12 -9.70 -7.97 -7.62
CA GLY A 12 -9.61 -7.32 -8.92
C GLY A 12 -9.10 -5.90 -8.91
N ALA A 13 -8.67 -5.37 -7.76
CA ALA A 13 -8.15 -4.00 -7.70
C ALA A 13 -6.76 -3.84 -8.34
N GLY A 14 -6.17 -4.92 -8.83
CA GLY A 14 -4.84 -4.85 -9.43
C GLY A 14 -3.71 -5.01 -8.42
N LYS A 15 -4.01 -5.49 -7.24
CA LYS A 15 -3.05 -5.63 -6.15
C LYS A 15 -1.88 -6.54 -6.51
N SER A 16 -2.16 -7.73 -7.02
CA SER A 16 -1.10 -8.68 -7.41
C SER A 16 -0.25 -8.14 -8.55
N THR A 17 -0.87 -7.49 -9.52
CA THR A 17 -0.17 -6.89 -10.64
C THR A 17 0.72 -5.74 -10.16
N LEU A 18 0.23 -4.94 -9.22
CA LEU A 18 1.01 -3.86 -8.63
C LEU A 18 2.23 -4.41 -7.90
N VAL A 19 2.06 -5.45 -7.11
CA VAL A 19 3.17 -6.08 -6.39
C VAL A 19 4.23 -6.57 -7.38
N LYS A 20 3.81 -7.22 -8.47
CA LYS A 20 4.74 -7.66 -9.50
C LYS A 20 5.49 -6.50 -10.11
N ALA A 21 4.79 -5.40 -10.40
CA ALA A 21 5.43 -4.23 -11.00
C ALA A 21 6.45 -3.60 -10.06
N LEU A 22 6.15 -3.57 -8.77
CA LEU A 22 7.08 -3.02 -7.78
C LEU A 22 8.39 -3.81 -7.71
N PHE A 23 8.35 -5.09 -8.06
CA PHE A 23 9.53 -5.95 -8.00
C PHE A 23 10.14 -6.26 -9.37
N ALA A 24 9.53 -5.81 -10.45
CA ALA A 24 9.89 -6.25 -11.80
C ALA A 24 11.15 -5.58 -12.35
N ASP A 25 11.60 -4.51 -11.71
CA ASP A 25 12.58 -3.64 -12.32
C ASP A 25 13.98 -3.96 -11.90
N ALA A 26 14.32 -5.22 -12.04
CA ALA A 26 15.63 -5.47 -11.51
C ALA A 26 16.28 -6.53 -12.33
N GLY A 27 17.10 -6.26 -13.22
CA GLY A 27 17.85 -7.17 -14.03
C GLY A 27 18.32 -8.45 -13.32
N PRO A 28 19.35 -9.11 -13.77
CA PRO A 28 19.75 -10.40 -13.18
C PRO A 28 20.08 -10.33 -11.69
N ALA A 29 20.61 -9.22 -11.22
CA ALA A 29 20.85 -9.03 -9.80
C ALA A 29 19.55 -8.92 -9.02
N ALA A 30 18.50 -8.73 -9.71
CA ALA A 30 17.20 -8.51 -9.17
C ALA A 30 16.52 -9.75 -8.65
N LYS A 31 16.89 -10.90 -9.06
CA LYS A 31 16.28 -12.10 -8.53
C LYS A 31 16.52 -12.21 -7.02
N THR A 32 17.74 -11.91 -6.59
CA THR A 32 18.04 -11.92 -5.17
C THR A 32 17.31 -10.79 -4.45
N GLN A 33 17.28 -9.61 -5.08
CA GLN A 33 16.57 -8.48 -4.50
C GLN A 33 15.06 -8.72 -4.48
N SER A 34 14.52 -9.40 -5.50
CA SER A 34 13.10 -9.72 -5.53
C SER A 34 12.69 -10.59 -4.36
N LEU A 35 13.52 -11.55 -4.00
CA LEU A 35 13.25 -12.39 -2.84
C LEU A 35 13.26 -11.57 -1.56
N VAL A 36 14.24 -10.67 -1.41
CA VAL A 36 14.30 -9.77 -0.26
C VAL A 36 13.10 -8.86 -0.22
N TYR A 37 12.70 -8.31 -1.35
CA TYR A 37 11.54 -7.43 -1.42
C TYR A 37 10.25 -8.16 -1.03
N ARG A 38 10.09 -9.40 -1.43
CA ARG A 38 8.91 -10.16 -1.07
C ARG A 38 8.79 -10.36 0.43
N ASP A 39 9.93 -10.39 1.12
CA ASP A 39 9.93 -10.55 2.56
C ASP A 39 9.38 -9.31 3.27
N TRP A 40 9.35 -8.15 2.60
CA TRP A 40 8.83 -6.95 3.23
C TRP A 40 7.36 -6.65 2.87
N VAL A 41 6.70 -7.55 2.15
CA VAL A 41 5.29 -7.38 1.78
C VAL A 41 4.43 -8.42 2.47
N ILE A 42 3.34 -7.96 3.09
CA ILE A 42 2.30 -8.84 3.58
C ILE A 42 1.11 -8.66 2.64
N ASP A 43 0.88 -9.66 1.80
CA ASP A 43 -0.23 -9.64 0.85
C ASP A 43 -1.46 -10.23 1.54
N THR A 44 -2.61 -9.56 1.41
CA THR A 44 -3.86 -10.00 2.04
C THR A 44 -4.86 -10.42 0.98
N PRO A 45 -5.74 -11.39 1.29
CA PRO A 45 -6.82 -11.75 0.35
C PRO A 45 -7.71 -10.53 0.07
N GLY A 46 -8.09 -10.36 -1.21
CA GLY A 46 -8.90 -9.22 -1.62
C GLY A 46 -10.25 -9.15 -0.91
N GLU A 47 -10.86 -10.31 -0.65
CA GLU A 47 -12.16 -10.33 0.02
C GLU A 47 -12.10 -9.81 1.45
N TYR A 48 -10.91 -9.72 2.06
CA TYR A 48 -10.79 -9.16 3.41
C TYR A 48 -11.13 -7.68 3.44
N SER A 49 -10.88 -6.96 2.34
CA SER A 49 -11.21 -5.55 2.25
C SER A 49 -12.69 -5.32 1.94
N GLU A 50 -13.39 -6.32 1.40
CA GLU A 50 -14.76 -6.18 0.96
C GLU A 50 -15.78 -6.64 1.99
N ASN A 51 -15.35 -7.37 3.01
CA ASN A 51 -16.26 -7.98 3.96
C ASN A 51 -15.89 -7.59 5.39
N PRO A 52 -16.78 -6.89 6.10
CA PRO A 52 -16.51 -6.47 7.48
C PRO A 52 -16.15 -7.60 8.44
N LEU A 53 -16.57 -8.83 8.13
CA LEU A 53 -16.20 -9.98 8.96
C LEU A 53 -14.70 -10.19 9.05
N TYR A 54 -13.95 -9.72 8.05
CA TYR A 54 -12.50 -9.90 8.01
C TYR A 54 -11.73 -8.67 8.49
N TYR A 55 -12.41 -7.59 8.85
CA TYR A 55 -11.71 -6.36 9.25
C TYR A 55 -10.87 -6.58 10.51
N ARG A 56 -11.33 -7.43 11.41
CA ARG A 56 -10.56 -7.75 12.61
C ARG A 56 -9.25 -8.46 12.24
N SER A 57 -9.29 -9.35 11.23
CA SER A 57 -8.08 -10.02 10.75
C SER A 57 -7.11 -9.03 10.12
N LEU A 58 -7.63 -8.05 9.36
CA LEU A 58 -6.78 -7.01 8.79
C LEU A 58 -6.13 -6.18 9.89
N MET A 59 -6.89 -5.80 10.90
CA MET A 59 -6.34 -5.02 12.01
C MET A 59 -5.29 -5.80 12.78
N ALA A 60 -5.52 -7.09 13.02
CA ALA A 60 -4.56 -7.94 13.70
C ALA A 60 -3.26 -8.07 12.88
N THR A 61 -3.38 -8.26 11.58
CA THR A 61 -2.22 -8.36 10.70
C THR A 61 -1.42 -7.07 10.68
N SER A 62 -2.08 -5.93 10.80
CA SER A 62 -1.42 -4.64 10.75
C SER A 62 -0.38 -4.44 11.85
N HIS A 63 -0.51 -5.17 12.95
CA HIS A 63 0.49 -5.09 14.02
C HIS A 63 1.86 -5.64 13.61
N GLU A 64 1.91 -6.39 12.51
CA GLU A 64 3.15 -6.93 11.99
C GLU A 64 3.73 -6.06 10.88
N ALA A 65 3.11 -4.93 10.58
CA ALA A 65 3.49 -4.08 9.46
C ALA A 65 3.93 -2.70 9.93
N ALA A 66 4.76 -2.05 9.11
CA ALA A 66 5.19 -0.68 9.36
C ALA A 66 4.24 0.35 8.76
N ALA A 67 3.49 -0.05 7.72
CA ALA A 67 2.52 0.80 7.06
C ALA A 67 1.54 -0.07 6.29
N VAL A 68 0.38 0.50 5.95
CA VAL A 68 -0.59 -0.17 5.11
C VAL A 68 -0.73 0.59 3.79
N LEU A 69 -0.71 -0.14 2.68
CA LEU A 69 -0.95 0.41 1.35
C LEU A 69 -2.35 0.00 0.92
N MET A 70 -3.21 0.99 0.75
CA MET A 70 -4.60 0.78 0.35
C MET A 70 -4.71 0.97 -1.16
N VAL A 71 -5.05 -0.11 -1.87
CA VAL A 71 -5.09 -0.12 -3.33
C VAL A 71 -6.52 0.08 -3.81
N HIS A 72 -6.69 0.94 -4.81
CA HIS A 72 -7.99 1.24 -5.41
C HIS A 72 -7.86 1.30 -6.93
N ASP A 73 -8.79 0.66 -7.61
CA ASP A 73 -8.83 0.56 -9.08
C ASP A 73 -9.45 1.84 -9.66
N ALA A 74 -8.72 2.52 -10.53
CA ALA A 74 -9.16 3.79 -11.12
C ALA A 74 -10.41 3.66 -11.98
N THR A 75 -10.77 2.44 -12.39
CA THR A 75 -11.97 2.20 -13.20
C THR A 75 -13.21 1.98 -12.35
N ARG A 76 -13.06 1.85 -11.04
CA ARG A 76 -14.19 1.56 -10.14
C ARG A 76 -14.91 2.83 -9.74
N GLU A 77 -16.22 2.75 -9.66
CA GLU A 77 -17.08 3.87 -9.30
C GLU A 77 -17.42 3.89 -7.81
N ARG A 78 -17.03 2.87 -7.07
CA ARG A 78 -17.35 2.71 -5.66
C ARG A 78 -16.08 2.54 -4.84
N ASN A 79 -16.12 3.07 -3.63
CA ASN A 79 -15.10 2.81 -2.65
C ASN A 79 -15.55 1.63 -1.78
N TYR A 80 -14.77 0.56 -1.76
CA TYR A 80 -15.09 -0.60 -0.95
C TYR A 80 -14.66 -0.45 0.50
N TYR A 81 -13.82 0.53 0.80
CA TYR A 81 -13.41 0.77 2.16
C TYR A 81 -14.43 1.67 2.87
N PRO A 82 -14.73 1.42 4.15
CA PRO A 82 -15.58 2.33 4.91
C PRO A 82 -14.95 3.72 5.06
N PRO A 83 -15.76 4.75 5.26
CA PRO A 83 -15.22 6.07 5.55
C PRO A 83 -14.31 6.02 6.78
N GLY A 84 -13.17 6.68 6.69
CA GLY A 84 -12.21 6.72 7.80
C GLY A 84 -11.49 5.42 8.08
N PHE A 85 -11.53 4.46 7.16
CA PHE A 85 -10.99 3.11 7.40
C PHE A 85 -9.52 3.13 7.80
N ALA A 86 -8.73 4.01 7.19
CA ALA A 86 -7.30 4.10 7.49
C ALA A 86 -7.03 4.47 8.95
N GLY A 87 -7.93 5.23 9.56
CA GLY A 87 -7.77 5.66 10.95
C GLY A 87 -7.89 4.53 11.96
N GLY A 88 -8.42 3.38 11.56
CA GLY A 88 -8.49 2.22 12.43
C GLY A 88 -7.20 1.43 12.54
N PHE A 89 -6.24 1.69 11.68
CA PHE A 89 -4.94 1.00 11.75
C PHE A 89 -4.00 1.73 12.70
N PRO A 90 -3.22 0.99 13.50
CA PRO A 90 -2.24 1.62 14.39
C PRO A 90 -0.97 2.07 13.68
N ILE A 91 -0.94 2.00 12.37
CA ILE A 91 0.22 2.29 11.54
C ILE A 91 -0.17 3.30 10.47
N PRO A 92 0.82 4.02 9.88
CA PRO A 92 0.54 4.95 8.80
C PRO A 92 -0.07 4.24 7.57
N ALA A 93 -0.89 4.96 6.82
CA ALA A 93 -1.51 4.45 5.62
C ALA A 93 -1.10 5.28 4.42
N LEU A 94 -1.01 4.61 3.26
CA LEU A 94 -0.78 5.24 1.97
C LEU A 94 -1.80 4.69 0.98
N GLY A 95 -2.04 5.42 -0.09
CA GLY A 95 -2.95 4.96 -1.12
C GLY A 95 -2.23 4.73 -2.44
N ALA A 96 -2.70 3.77 -3.21
CA ALA A 96 -2.26 3.55 -4.59
C ALA A 96 -3.49 3.36 -5.46
N VAL A 97 -3.61 4.20 -6.47
CA VAL A 97 -4.65 4.06 -7.50
C VAL A 97 -4.03 3.31 -8.67
N THR A 98 -4.64 2.20 -9.05
CA THR A 98 -4.13 1.35 -10.12
C THR A 98 -4.88 1.59 -11.43
N LYS A 99 -4.30 1.09 -12.53
CA LYS A 99 -4.93 1.09 -13.85
C LYS A 99 -5.22 2.49 -14.38
N THR A 100 -4.35 3.46 -14.07
CA THR A 100 -4.56 4.84 -14.54
C THR A 100 -4.49 4.97 -16.05
N ASP A 101 -3.89 3.99 -16.74
CA ASP A 101 -3.80 3.94 -18.19
C ASP A 101 -5.05 3.37 -18.88
N HIS A 102 -5.95 2.78 -18.12
CA HIS A 102 -7.12 2.13 -18.68
C HIS A 102 -8.08 3.17 -19.28
N PRO A 103 -8.73 2.86 -20.43
CA PRO A 103 -9.65 3.83 -21.08
C PRO A 103 -10.78 4.30 -20.16
N ASN A 104 -11.21 3.47 -19.23
CA ASN A 104 -12.30 3.82 -18.32
C ASN A 104 -11.80 4.38 -16.99
N ALA A 105 -10.51 4.64 -16.88
CA ALA A 105 -9.94 5.17 -15.63
C ALA A 105 -10.36 6.62 -15.43
N ASP A 106 -10.65 6.94 -14.16
CA ASP A 106 -10.93 8.31 -13.75
C ASP A 106 -10.12 8.56 -12.48
N ALA A 107 -8.92 9.10 -12.65
CA ALA A 107 -8.00 9.29 -11.55
C ALA A 107 -8.56 10.25 -10.50
N ASN A 108 -9.21 11.32 -10.92
CA ASN A 108 -9.76 12.29 -9.98
C ASN A 108 -10.87 11.67 -9.13
N ARG A 109 -11.74 10.88 -9.75
CA ARG A 109 -12.78 10.17 -9.03
C ARG A 109 -12.19 9.16 -8.05
N ALA A 110 -11.18 8.41 -8.50
CA ALA A 110 -10.52 7.41 -7.67
C ALA A 110 -9.88 8.05 -6.44
N ILE A 111 -9.20 9.17 -6.62
CA ILE A 111 -8.61 9.89 -5.50
C ILE A 111 -9.70 10.36 -4.54
N ALA A 112 -10.78 10.93 -5.06
CA ALA A 112 -11.86 11.42 -4.22
C ALA A 112 -12.50 10.29 -3.41
N LEU A 113 -12.71 9.14 -4.04
CA LEU A 113 -13.28 7.98 -3.35
C LEU A 113 -12.34 7.47 -2.27
N LEU A 114 -11.08 7.31 -2.59
CA LEU A 114 -10.09 6.79 -1.65
C LEU A 114 -9.88 7.75 -0.48
N ARG A 115 -9.98 9.06 -0.72
CA ARG A 115 -9.86 10.07 0.33
C ARG A 115 -10.92 9.96 1.41
N GLN A 116 -12.07 9.39 1.11
CA GLN A 116 -13.10 9.17 2.13
C GLN A 116 -12.61 8.22 3.23
N SER A 117 -11.74 7.30 2.87
CA SER A 117 -11.19 6.32 3.81
C SER A 117 -9.78 6.65 4.25
N LEU A 118 -9.11 7.56 3.54
CA LEU A 118 -7.70 7.87 3.68
C LEU A 118 -7.51 9.38 3.52
N PRO A 119 -7.98 10.19 4.49
CA PRO A 119 -8.12 11.63 4.26
C PRO A 119 -6.84 12.43 4.15
N GLU A 120 -5.77 12.03 4.81
CA GLU A 120 -4.58 12.87 4.88
C GLU A 120 -3.30 12.24 4.37
N ALA A 121 -3.36 11.02 3.87
CA ALA A 121 -2.16 10.31 3.47
C ALA A 121 -1.84 10.55 2.00
N ASP A 122 -0.61 10.24 1.61
CA ASP A 122 -0.19 10.31 0.22
C ASP A 122 -0.90 9.25 -0.62
N ILE A 123 -1.35 9.63 -1.79
CA ILE A 123 -1.97 8.73 -2.76
C ILE A 123 -1.14 8.76 -4.03
N TYR A 124 -0.72 7.59 -4.49
CA TYR A 124 0.10 7.45 -5.70
C TYR A 124 -0.75 6.95 -6.85
N LEU A 125 -0.68 7.64 -7.99
CA LEU A 125 -1.34 7.20 -9.21
C LEU A 125 -0.39 6.26 -9.94
N THR A 126 -0.84 5.04 -10.23
CA THR A 126 0.03 4.03 -10.83
C THR A 126 -0.60 3.33 -12.01
N SER A 127 0.24 2.90 -12.92
CA SER A 127 -0.12 1.99 -14.00
C SER A 127 0.97 0.94 -14.12
N SER A 128 0.63 -0.32 -13.86
CA SER A 128 1.59 -1.41 -14.03
C SER A 128 1.92 -1.61 -15.51
N ALA A 129 0.98 -1.30 -16.41
CA ALA A 129 1.20 -1.47 -17.84
C ALA A 129 2.18 -0.45 -18.40
N SER A 130 2.05 0.82 -18.01
CA SER A 130 2.92 1.89 -18.52
C SER A 130 4.12 2.17 -17.63
N GLY A 131 4.08 1.73 -16.38
CA GLY A 131 5.11 2.03 -15.39
C GLY A 131 4.89 3.34 -14.65
N GLU A 132 3.84 4.08 -14.98
CA GLU A 132 3.56 5.35 -14.33
C GLU A 132 3.45 5.18 -12.82
N GLY A 133 4.15 6.02 -12.06
CA GLY A 133 4.04 6.07 -10.61
C GLY A 133 4.67 4.91 -9.86
N ILE A 134 5.09 3.86 -10.54
CA ILE A 134 5.64 2.65 -9.89
C ILE A 134 6.94 2.97 -9.17
N GLU A 135 7.83 3.70 -9.83
CA GLU A 135 9.14 4.03 -9.24
C GLU A 135 8.98 4.90 -7.99
N ALA A 136 8.11 5.91 -8.07
CA ALA A 136 7.86 6.80 -6.94
C ALA A 136 7.28 6.03 -5.76
N LEU A 137 6.33 5.14 -6.01
CA LEU A 137 5.73 4.33 -4.97
C LEU A 137 6.75 3.38 -4.37
N ARG A 138 7.54 2.71 -5.21
CA ARG A 138 8.60 1.80 -4.74
C ARG A 138 9.56 2.52 -3.81
N HIS A 139 10.00 3.69 -4.24
CA HIS A 139 10.95 4.48 -3.45
C HIS A 139 10.37 4.83 -2.08
N ARG A 140 9.11 5.24 -2.06
CA ARG A 140 8.44 5.60 -0.81
C ARG A 140 8.30 4.40 0.12
N LEU A 141 7.89 3.25 -0.42
CA LEU A 141 7.72 2.05 0.38
C LEU A 141 9.05 1.55 0.94
N LEU A 142 10.10 1.57 0.13
CA LEU A 142 11.44 1.17 0.59
C LEU A 142 11.93 2.10 1.69
N SER A 143 11.65 3.40 1.60
CA SER A 143 12.07 4.32 2.65
C SER A 143 11.40 3.99 3.98
N ILE A 144 10.14 3.56 3.95
CA ILE A 144 9.43 3.17 5.16
C ILE A 144 10.02 1.87 5.74
N VAL A 145 10.26 0.89 4.88
CA VAL A 145 10.79 -0.42 5.30
C VAL A 145 12.17 -0.28 5.92
N GLN A 146 12.98 0.62 5.39
CA GLN A 146 14.36 0.82 5.84
C GLN A 146 14.48 1.76 7.03
N SER A 147 13.41 2.46 7.36
CA SER A 147 13.44 3.38 8.49
C SER A 147 13.38 2.63 9.81
N PRO A 148 14.05 3.11 10.87
CA PRO A 148 13.87 2.48 12.17
C PRO A 148 12.45 2.67 12.67
N PRO A 149 11.93 1.70 13.44
CA PRO A 149 10.59 1.84 14.01
C PRO A 149 10.50 3.06 14.92
N LEU A 150 9.40 3.80 14.82
CA LEU A 150 9.20 4.98 15.66
C LEU A 150 9.21 4.63 17.15
N SER A 151 8.65 3.48 17.48
CA SER A 151 8.57 3.04 18.87
C SER A 151 9.92 2.69 19.47
N SER A 152 10.94 2.48 18.64
CA SER A 152 12.28 2.18 19.13
C SER A 152 13.19 3.39 19.06
N ALA A 153 12.69 4.52 18.63
CA ALA A 153 13.49 5.74 18.65
C ALA A 153 13.79 6.08 20.10
N PRO A 154 15.05 6.27 20.47
CA PRO A 154 15.33 6.70 21.83
C PRO A 154 14.71 8.06 22.03
N PRO A 155 14.25 8.37 23.24
CA PRO A 155 13.82 9.72 23.52
C PRO A 155 14.98 10.66 23.23
N PRO A 156 14.69 11.86 22.78
CA PRO A 156 15.75 12.84 22.57
C PRO A 156 16.57 12.90 23.82
N SER A 157 17.83 12.75 23.65
CA SER A 157 18.71 12.88 24.80
C SER A 157 18.39 14.16 25.47
N PRO A 158 18.29 14.13 26.78
CA PRO A 158 18.20 15.36 27.52
C PRO A 158 19.41 16.15 27.06
N SER A 159 19.13 17.21 26.48
CA SER A 159 20.20 18.07 26.11
C SER A 159 20.87 18.40 27.35
N SER A 160 21.70 17.63 27.50
CA SER A 160 22.54 18.23 28.39
C SER A 160 22.86 19.53 27.87
#